data_36fa8032f51ed022813b16ea128e21d9
#
_entry.id   36fa8032f51ed022813b16ea128e21d9
#
_cell.length_a   1.000
_cell.length_b   1.000
_cell.length_c   1.000
_cell.angle_alpha   90.00
_cell.angle_beta   90.00
_cell.angle_gamma   90.00
#
_symmetry.space_group_name_H-M   'P 1'
#
loop_
_entity.id
_entity.type
_entity.pdbx_description
1 polymer ?
#
loop_
_entity_poly.entity_id
_entity_poly.type
_entity_poly.pdbx_seq_one_letter_code
_entity_poly.pdbx_strand_id
1 'polypeptide(L)'
;MNKIYHTKMADALPSKKRVAEEKARLEKAGIKYILSCWIDMLGLPKTKPIPFTEFEALCAGKGPQFAVHSVSFVPELGPNDSDQIPVPDLDSLVICPWDKTCVWVFSDLWWEGEPYNLCPRQTLKRAVQNADDAGYKAFCGIEPEFIAMRYEDGQPVKAVDDDPLPGEGLRPRRQAFGYDVEYSIDSMEFLKELIDIVNDLGWEMKDVVCEGAYSQFELDFTYTNILQMADRLVFLRVLLKEVAKKYGMFITFMPKPTIGDWRSGAHINFSMTSNNDNKNIFEGKDGKFSDLAYHAVGGLIKHGTSITAVACSTVNSYNGLVPIVGGFEGGVYTWAPTTMAYGDNNRSCMIRLPQNRFCIENRAADMCMNPYLSLALTTAAALDGIKNKIDPGKPLNLNLYTLSPEEMEASNIKSLPRNLLEAIEALNEDDFAKEVLGDSMLLQFFSYKKDEWDRYHQAVTDWEVQEFLRLY
;
A
#
# COMPACT_ATOMS: atom_id res chain seq x y z
N MET A 1 -10.22 27.27 -3.02
CA MET A 1 -9.34 26.10 -3.11
C MET A 1 -9.64 25.40 -4.43
N ASN A 2 -8.64 24.94 -5.15
CA ASN A 2 -8.88 24.14 -6.35
C ASN A 2 -9.44 22.79 -5.92
N LYS A 3 -10.57 22.38 -6.50
CA LYS A 3 -11.12 21.05 -6.25
C LYS A 3 -10.13 19.98 -6.71
N ILE A 4 -9.95 18.94 -5.91
CA ILE A 4 -9.08 17.78 -6.23
C ILE A 4 -9.86 16.73 -7.04
N TYR A 5 -11.15 16.58 -6.75
CA TYR A 5 -12.05 15.70 -7.48
C TYR A 5 -13.02 16.51 -8.35
N HIS A 6 -13.12 16.13 -9.60
CA HIS A 6 -14.00 16.74 -10.60
C HIS A 6 -14.99 15.73 -11.13
N THR A 7 -16.22 16.16 -11.37
CA THR A 7 -17.28 15.32 -11.94
C THR A 7 -17.36 15.41 -13.47
N LYS A 8 -16.63 16.35 -14.08
CA LYS A 8 -16.56 16.50 -15.55
C LYS A 8 -15.11 16.60 -16.00
N MET A 9 -14.76 15.88 -17.04
CA MET A 9 -13.40 15.84 -17.59
C MET A 9 -12.87 17.24 -17.93
N ALA A 10 -13.72 18.10 -18.50
CA ALA A 10 -13.31 19.45 -18.92
C ALA A 10 -12.77 20.30 -17.75
N ASP A 11 -13.28 20.08 -16.52
CA ASP A 11 -12.86 20.82 -15.33
C ASP A 11 -11.55 20.26 -14.73
N ALA A 12 -11.21 19.02 -15.10
CA ALA A 12 -9.99 18.33 -14.64
C ALA A 12 -8.78 18.57 -15.56
N LEU A 13 -8.98 19.12 -16.76
CA LEU A 13 -7.87 19.37 -17.67
C LEU A 13 -6.90 20.40 -17.09
N PRO A 14 -5.57 20.18 -17.21
CA PRO A 14 -4.57 21.14 -16.77
C PRO A 14 -4.72 22.48 -17.50
N SER A 15 -4.48 23.59 -16.82
CA SER A 15 -4.54 24.91 -17.43
C SER A 15 -3.47 25.07 -18.52
N LYS A 16 -3.77 25.79 -19.60
CA LYS A 16 -2.83 26.06 -20.71
C LYS A 16 -1.50 26.64 -20.22
N LYS A 17 -1.55 27.50 -19.19
CA LYS A 17 -0.36 28.08 -18.56
C LYS A 17 0.50 27.00 -17.94
N ARG A 18 -0.09 26.12 -17.11
CA ARG A 18 0.63 25.02 -16.44
C ARG A 18 1.24 24.06 -17.46
N VAL A 19 0.50 23.73 -18.51
CA VAL A 19 0.99 22.87 -19.62
C VAL A 19 2.22 23.49 -20.28
N ALA A 20 2.20 24.77 -20.60
CA ALA A 20 3.33 25.46 -21.24
C ALA A 20 4.57 25.52 -20.31
N GLU A 21 4.36 25.77 -19.02
CA GLU A 21 5.44 25.80 -18.01
C GLU A 21 6.12 24.43 -17.90
N GLU A 22 5.31 23.35 -17.73
CA GLU A 22 5.85 22.00 -17.61
C GLU A 22 6.51 21.52 -18.91
N LYS A 23 5.93 21.84 -20.08
CA LYS A 23 6.54 21.51 -21.36
C LYS A 23 7.92 22.10 -21.47
N ALA A 24 8.07 23.39 -21.18
CA ALA A 24 9.38 24.07 -21.25
C ALA A 24 10.40 23.48 -20.24
N ARG A 25 9.93 23.12 -19.04
CA ARG A 25 10.78 22.46 -18.02
C ARG A 25 11.28 21.11 -18.50
N LEU A 26 10.39 20.29 -19.07
CA LEU A 26 10.71 18.94 -19.54
C LEU A 26 11.57 18.95 -20.80
N GLU A 27 11.33 19.90 -21.73
CA GLU A 27 12.20 20.13 -22.90
C GLU A 27 13.63 20.48 -22.47
N LYS A 28 13.77 21.40 -21.51
CA LYS A 28 15.08 21.78 -20.95
C LYS A 28 15.77 20.60 -20.25
N ALA A 29 15.02 19.69 -19.65
CA ALA A 29 15.54 18.47 -19.03
C ALA A 29 15.91 17.37 -20.05
N GLY A 30 15.62 17.56 -21.34
CA GLY A 30 15.95 16.61 -22.41
C GLY A 30 15.00 15.43 -22.49
N ILE A 31 13.78 15.58 -22.00
CA ILE A 31 12.77 14.51 -22.06
C ILE A 31 12.35 14.23 -23.52
N LYS A 32 12.29 12.94 -23.85
CA LYS A 32 11.90 12.44 -25.18
C LYS A 32 10.65 11.59 -25.17
N TYR A 33 10.36 10.95 -24.03
CA TYR A 33 9.28 9.99 -23.87
C TYR A 33 8.47 10.27 -22.62
N ILE A 34 7.16 9.99 -22.69
CA ILE A 34 6.24 10.10 -21.57
C ILE A 34 5.69 8.70 -21.28
N LEU A 35 5.78 8.28 -20.04
CA LEU A 35 5.05 7.16 -19.50
C LEU A 35 3.75 7.69 -18.91
N SER A 36 2.69 7.72 -19.72
CA SER A 36 1.35 8.08 -19.26
C SER A 36 0.76 6.89 -18.52
N CYS A 37 0.79 6.95 -17.20
CA CYS A 37 0.46 5.82 -16.33
C CYS A 37 -0.92 5.98 -15.69
N TRP A 38 -1.64 4.88 -15.59
CA TRP A 38 -2.85 4.75 -14.79
C TRP A 38 -2.77 3.50 -13.93
N ILE A 39 -3.70 3.37 -13.00
CA ILE A 39 -3.66 2.30 -12.01
C ILE A 39 -4.80 1.34 -12.25
N ASP A 40 -4.50 0.05 -12.26
CA ASP A 40 -5.52 -0.99 -12.28
C ASP A 40 -6.12 -1.25 -10.89
N MET A 41 -7.14 -2.08 -10.84
CA MET A 41 -7.86 -2.43 -9.61
C MET A 41 -6.96 -3.08 -8.55
N LEU A 42 -5.86 -3.72 -8.94
CA LEU A 42 -4.89 -4.34 -8.04
C LEU A 42 -3.84 -3.35 -7.50
N GLY A 43 -3.89 -2.09 -7.93
CA GLY A 43 -2.88 -1.09 -7.58
C GLY A 43 -1.59 -1.19 -8.40
N LEU A 44 -1.64 -1.86 -9.56
CA LEU A 44 -0.50 -2.01 -10.46
C LEU A 44 -0.54 -0.92 -11.55
N PRO A 45 0.58 -0.27 -11.84
CA PRO A 45 0.64 0.73 -12.90
C PRO A 45 0.59 0.08 -14.28
N LYS A 46 -0.21 0.67 -15.16
CA LYS A 46 -0.28 0.42 -16.60
C LYS A 46 0.17 1.67 -17.33
N THR A 47 0.68 1.53 -18.54
CA THR A 47 1.13 2.70 -19.32
C THR A 47 1.01 2.48 -20.81
N LYS A 48 0.82 3.57 -21.54
CA LYS A 48 1.17 3.68 -22.95
C LYS A 48 2.32 4.67 -23.08
N PRO A 49 3.55 4.21 -23.40
CA PRO A 49 4.65 5.12 -23.73
C PRO A 49 4.33 5.93 -25.00
N ILE A 50 4.51 7.23 -24.92
CA ILE A 50 4.28 8.14 -26.03
C ILE A 50 5.49 9.07 -26.24
N PRO A 51 5.74 9.57 -27.48
CA PRO A 51 6.76 10.57 -27.71
C PRO A 51 6.39 11.88 -27.02
N PHE A 52 7.38 12.64 -26.59
CA PHE A 52 7.16 13.92 -25.90
C PHE A 52 6.40 14.95 -26.73
N THR A 53 6.44 14.83 -28.06
CA THR A 53 5.65 15.68 -28.99
C THR A 53 4.14 15.62 -28.72
N GLU A 54 3.65 14.53 -28.09
CA GLU A 54 2.24 14.33 -27.75
C GLU A 54 1.84 14.91 -26.38
N PHE A 55 2.76 15.59 -25.67
CA PHE A 55 2.49 16.11 -24.32
C PHE A 55 1.28 17.04 -24.25
N GLU A 56 1.14 17.97 -25.21
CA GLU A 56 0.02 18.91 -25.24
C GLU A 56 -1.31 18.19 -25.59
N ALA A 57 -1.27 17.20 -26.48
CA ALA A 57 -2.44 16.39 -26.80
C ALA A 57 -2.89 15.56 -25.57
N LEU A 58 -1.95 14.95 -24.85
CA LEU A 58 -2.23 14.26 -23.58
C LEU A 58 -2.90 15.19 -22.58
N CYS A 59 -2.33 16.38 -22.35
CA CYS A 59 -2.87 17.38 -21.42
C CYS A 59 -4.25 17.94 -21.85
N ALA A 60 -4.57 17.87 -23.14
CA ALA A 60 -5.88 18.31 -23.67
C ALA A 60 -6.95 17.20 -23.64
N GLY A 61 -6.67 16.03 -23.02
CA GLY A 61 -7.57 14.87 -23.03
C GLY A 61 -7.73 14.24 -24.41
N LYS A 62 -6.74 14.43 -25.29
CA LYS A 62 -6.68 13.88 -26.66
C LYS A 62 -5.50 12.90 -26.82
N GLY A 63 -4.94 12.47 -25.70
CA GLY A 63 -3.84 11.52 -25.65
C GLY A 63 -4.26 10.09 -26.00
N PRO A 64 -3.39 9.11 -25.74
CA PRO A 64 -3.65 7.74 -26.14
C PRO A 64 -4.85 7.19 -25.36
N GLN A 65 -5.89 6.86 -26.09
CA GLN A 65 -7.07 6.17 -25.55
C GLN A 65 -6.83 4.66 -25.51
N PHE A 66 -7.59 3.94 -24.71
CA PHE A 66 -7.45 2.50 -24.56
C PHE A 66 -8.74 1.86 -24.04
N ALA A 67 -8.87 0.55 -24.30
CA ALA A 67 -10.05 -0.22 -23.96
C ALA A 67 -10.33 -0.23 -22.44
N VAL A 68 -11.59 -0.20 -22.08
CA VAL A 68 -12.09 -0.16 -20.69
C VAL A 68 -11.58 -1.30 -19.80
N HIS A 69 -11.22 -2.44 -20.38
CA HIS A 69 -10.70 -3.61 -19.65
C HIS A 69 -9.28 -3.45 -19.09
N SER A 70 -8.60 -2.33 -19.35
CA SER A 70 -7.22 -2.11 -18.88
C SER A 70 -7.10 -1.98 -17.36
N VAL A 71 -8.18 -1.69 -16.66
CA VAL A 71 -8.24 -1.51 -15.21
C VAL A 71 -8.77 -2.75 -14.50
N SER A 72 -9.81 -3.35 -15.06
CA SER A 72 -10.45 -4.57 -14.61
C SER A 72 -11.19 -5.22 -15.77
N PHE A 73 -11.36 -6.53 -15.71
CA PHE A 73 -12.23 -7.21 -16.66
C PHE A 73 -13.68 -6.99 -16.26
N VAL A 74 -14.44 -6.29 -17.10
CA VAL A 74 -15.85 -5.93 -16.87
C VAL A 74 -16.69 -6.66 -17.93
N PRO A 75 -17.34 -7.78 -17.57
CA PRO A 75 -18.06 -8.64 -18.54
C PRO A 75 -19.20 -7.92 -19.30
N GLU A 76 -19.76 -6.87 -18.69
CA GLU A 76 -20.86 -6.08 -19.26
C GLU A 76 -20.40 -5.15 -20.39
N LEU A 77 -19.09 -4.86 -20.47
CA LEU A 77 -18.53 -4.01 -21.50
C LEU A 77 -17.95 -4.85 -22.64
N GLY A 78 -18.17 -4.42 -23.86
CA GLY A 78 -17.81 -5.13 -25.07
C GLY A 78 -16.85 -4.36 -25.98
N PRO A 79 -16.47 -4.93 -27.12
CA PRO A 79 -15.56 -4.29 -28.09
C PRO A 79 -16.18 -3.06 -28.80
N ASN A 80 -17.45 -2.81 -28.60
CA ASN A 80 -18.20 -1.67 -29.13
C ASN A 80 -18.29 -0.49 -28.16
N ASP A 81 -17.83 -0.67 -26.90
CA ASP A 81 -17.83 0.40 -25.94
C ASP A 81 -16.69 1.39 -26.20
N SER A 82 -16.90 2.65 -25.82
CA SER A 82 -15.95 3.72 -26.03
C SER A 82 -14.67 3.51 -25.20
N ASP A 83 -13.56 4.01 -25.71
CA ASP A 83 -12.27 3.98 -25.04
C ASP A 83 -12.24 4.91 -23.82
N GLN A 84 -11.40 4.58 -22.87
CA GLN A 84 -11.03 5.43 -21.74
C GLN A 84 -10.03 6.51 -22.16
N ILE A 85 -10.15 7.66 -21.52
CA ILE A 85 -9.29 8.82 -21.75
C ILE A 85 -8.46 9.07 -20.49
N PRO A 86 -7.12 8.95 -20.54
CA PRO A 86 -6.25 9.36 -19.45
C PRO A 86 -6.06 10.88 -19.45
N VAL A 87 -6.32 11.52 -18.33
CA VAL A 87 -6.00 12.94 -18.10
C VAL A 87 -4.85 13.01 -17.09
N PRO A 88 -3.69 13.58 -17.48
CA PRO A 88 -2.51 13.58 -16.62
C PRO A 88 -2.67 14.57 -15.47
N ASP A 89 -2.22 14.14 -14.28
CA ASP A 89 -2.03 15.01 -13.13
C ASP A 89 -0.60 15.55 -13.13
N LEU A 90 -0.43 16.80 -13.53
CA LEU A 90 0.91 17.41 -13.72
C LEU A 90 1.68 17.58 -12.39
N ASP A 91 1.01 17.47 -11.24
CA ASP A 91 1.68 17.49 -9.93
C ASP A 91 2.33 16.13 -9.60
N SER A 92 2.05 15.10 -10.39
CA SER A 92 2.64 13.77 -10.28
C SER A 92 3.82 13.51 -11.23
N LEU A 93 4.28 14.53 -11.98
CA LEU A 93 5.39 14.40 -12.93
C LEU A 93 6.70 14.07 -12.24
N VAL A 94 7.30 12.93 -12.61
CA VAL A 94 8.60 12.47 -12.11
C VAL A 94 9.51 12.08 -13.28
N ILE A 95 10.70 12.67 -13.37
CA ILE A 95 11.74 12.20 -14.31
C ILE A 95 12.25 10.86 -13.81
N CYS A 96 12.20 9.84 -14.66
CA CYS A 96 12.57 8.48 -14.26
C CYS A 96 14.05 8.38 -13.85
N PRO A 97 14.37 7.93 -12.62
CA PRO A 97 15.76 7.80 -12.18
C PRO A 97 16.59 6.83 -13.03
N TRP A 98 15.95 5.79 -13.56
CA TRP A 98 16.58 4.74 -14.39
C TRP A 98 16.72 5.13 -15.88
N ASP A 99 16.01 6.15 -16.35
CA ASP A 99 16.14 6.70 -17.71
C ASP A 99 15.78 8.19 -17.73
N LYS A 100 16.76 9.05 -17.70
CA LYS A 100 16.59 10.50 -17.65
C LYS A 100 15.96 11.11 -18.90
N THR A 101 15.73 10.33 -19.97
CA THR A 101 14.99 10.77 -21.16
C THR A 101 13.49 10.52 -21.04
N CYS A 102 13.04 9.81 -20.01
CA CYS A 102 11.66 9.47 -19.73
C CYS A 102 11.10 10.27 -18.56
N VAL A 103 9.85 10.71 -18.70
CA VAL A 103 9.05 11.26 -17.59
C VAL A 103 7.84 10.37 -17.33
N TRP A 104 7.61 10.08 -16.06
CA TRP A 104 6.42 9.40 -15.56
C TRP A 104 5.37 10.43 -15.17
N VAL A 105 4.10 10.18 -15.49
CA VAL A 105 2.97 10.97 -15.00
C VAL A 105 1.79 10.06 -14.71
N PHE A 106 1.16 10.23 -13.55
CA PHE A 106 -0.10 9.55 -13.25
C PHE A 106 -1.26 10.26 -13.90
N SER A 107 -2.20 9.47 -14.44
CA SER A 107 -3.39 9.95 -15.11
C SER A 107 -4.65 9.45 -14.42
N ASP A 108 -5.63 10.32 -14.29
CA ASP A 108 -6.98 9.96 -13.90
C ASP A 108 -7.74 9.46 -15.13
N LEU A 109 -8.56 8.42 -14.95
CA LEU A 109 -9.32 7.85 -16.06
C LEU A 109 -10.71 8.45 -16.16
N TRP A 110 -11.08 8.76 -17.40
CA TRP A 110 -12.36 9.32 -17.79
C TRP A 110 -13.01 8.45 -18.85
N TRP A 111 -14.32 8.25 -18.73
CA TRP A 111 -15.12 7.49 -19.67
C TRP A 111 -16.40 8.26 -19.97
N GLU A 112 -16.66 8.52 -21.26
CA GLU A 112 -17.81 9.30 -21.72
C GLU A 112 -17.96 10.69 -21.05
N GLY A 113 -16.83 11.29 -20.69
CA GLY A 113 -16.79 12.62 -20.08
C GLY A 113 -16.94 12.66 -18.56
N GLU A 114 -17.23 11.52 -17.93
CA GLU A 114 -17.38 11.33 -16.49
C GLU A 114 -16.18 10.59 -15.89
N PRO A 115 -15.91 10.71 -14.55
CA PRO A 115 -14.88 9.92 -13.90
C PRO A 115 -15.15 8.42 -14.05
N TYR A 116 -14.14 7.66 -14.44
CA TYR A 116 -14.33 6.21 -14.58
C TYR A 116 -14.44 5.54 -13.20
N ASN A 117 -15.57 4.85 -12.96
CA ASN A 117 -15.90 4.26 -11.66
C ASN A 117 -14.91 3.21 -11.16
N LEU A 118 -14.15 2.56 -12.07
CA LEU A 118 -13.14 1.58 -11.73
C LEU A 118 -11.73 2.18 -11.65
N CYS A 119 -11.57 3.51 -11.66
CA CYS A 119 -10.29 4.16 -11.47
C CYS A 119 -9.97 4.31 -9.96
N PRO A 120 -9.01 3.55 -9.40
CA PRO A 120 -8.68 3.65 -7.98
C PRO A 120 -8.22 5.05 -7.56
N ARG A 121 -7.47 5.73 -8.45
CA ARG A 121 -6.98 7.10 -8.17
C ARG A 121 -8.13 8.10 -8.07
N GLN A 122 -9.17 7.98 -8.89
CA GLN A 122 -10.39 8.78 -8.77
C GLN A 122 -11.15 8.49 -7.47
N THR A 123 -11.19 7.21 -7.04
CA THR A 123 -11.77 6.83 -5.75
C THR A 123 -11.07 7.53 -4.59
N LEU A 124 -9.72 7.56 -4.58
CA LEU A 124 -8.97 8.28 -3.55
C LEU A 124 -9.20 9.79 -3.62
N LYS A 125 -9.19 10.40 -4.83
CA LYS A 125 -9.48 11.83 -4.99
C LYS A 125 -10.84 12.22 -4.44
N ARG A 126 -11.86 11.37 -4.60
CA ARG A 126 -13.19 11.56 -3.99
C ARG A 126 -13.11 11.54 -2.46
N ALA A 127 -12.37 10.59 -1.88
CA ALA A 127 -12.18 10.52 -0.42
C ALA A 127 -11.42 11.75 0.11
N VAL A 128 -10.40 12.23 -0.61
CA VAL A 128 -9.68 13.47 -0.28
C VAL A 128 -10.59 14.68 -0.33
N GLN A 129 -11.46 14.79 -1.35
CA GLN A 129 -12.43 15.88 -1.44
C GLN A 129 -13.43 15.84 -0.28
N ASN A 130 -13.94 14.66 0.07
CA ASN A 130 -14.84 14.49 1.21
C ASN A 130 -14.18 14.93 2.54
N ALA A 131 -12.87 14.67 2.70
CA ALA A 131 -12.13 15.14 3.87
C ALA A 131 -11.99 16.67 3.86
N ASP A 132 -11.68 17.27 2.71
CA ASP A 132 -11.58 18.72 2.55
C ASP A 132 -12.92 19.41 2.82
N ASP A 133 -14.01 18.87 2.30
CA ASP A 133 -15.39 19.37 2.55
C ASP A 133 -15.79 19.25 4.03
N ALA A 134 -15.26 18.25 4.75
CA ALA A 134 -15.43 18.11 6.19
C ALA A 134 -14.52 19.03 7.03
N GLY A 135 -13.63 19.80 6.39
CA GLY A 135 -12.72 20.75 7.03
C GLY A 135 -11.34 20.17 7.38
N TYR A 136 -10.93 19.06 6.76
CA TYR A 136 -9.68 18.37 7.07
C TYR A 136 -8.87 18.05 5.82
N LYS A 137 -7.54 17.94 5.98
CA LYS A 137 -6.62 17.35 5.00
C LYS A 137 -6.01 16.09 5.58
N ALA A 138 -5.95 15.05 4.78
CA ALA A 138 -5.38 13.77 5.17
C ALA A 138 -3.94 13.61 4.69
N PHE A 139 -3.08 13.07 5.56
CA PHE A 139 -1.67 12.81 5.32
C PHE A 139 -1.33 11.39 5.77
N CYS A 140 -0.35 10.78 5.13
CA CYS A 140 0.23 9.55 5.65
C CYS A 140 1.72 9.42 5.33
N GLY A 141 2.44 8.70 6.18
CA GLY A 141 3.67 8.00 5.88
C GLY A 141 3.36 6.52 5.70
N ILE A 142 4.06 5.87 4.80
CA ILE A 142 4.02 4.41 4.67
C ILE A 142 5.43 3.91 4.87
N GLU A 143 5.57 2.83 5.63
CA GLU A 143 6.82 2.10 5.89
C GLU A 143 6.85 0.88 4.94
N PRO A 144 7.33 1.02 3.68
CA PRO A 144 7.30 -0.07 2.71
C PRO A 144 8.41 -1.08 2.98
N GLU A 145 8.01 -2.31 3.30
CA GLU A 145 8.92 -3.43 3.41
C GLU A 145 8.96 -4.25 2.12
N PHE A 146 10.13 -4.79 1.80
CA PHE A 146 10.34 -5.61 0.62
C PHE A 146 11.47 -6.62 0.83
N ILE A 147 11.50 -7.65 -0.01
CA ILE A 147 12.56 -8.66 0.01
C ILE A 147 13.32 -8.63 -1.31
N ALA A 148 14.65 -8.51 -1.22
CA ALA A 148 15.55 -8.65 -2.36
C ALA A 148 15.87 -10.12 -2.60
N MET A 149 15.70 -10.58 -3.85
CA MET A 149 15.90 -11.96 -4.27
C MET A 149 16.85 -12.02 -5.46
N ARG A 150 17.50 -13.15 -5.65
CA ARG A 150 18.26 -13.50 -6.87
C ARG A 150 17.88 -14.89 -7.35
N TYR A 151 18.25 -15.24 -8.55
CA TYR A 151 18.17 -16.61 -9.03
C TYR A 151 19.51 -17.31 -8.88
N GLU A 152 19.49 -18.51 -8.32
CA GLU A 152 20.63 -19.41 -8.19
C GLU A 152 20.18 -20.80 -8.68
N ASP A 153 20.87 -21.36 -9.65
CA ASP A 153 20.48 -22.62 -10.32
C ASP A 153 19.02 -22.70 -10.78
N GLY A 154 18.48 -21.53 -11.20
CA GLY A 154 17.10 -21.40 -11.66
C GLY A 154 16.05 -21.30 -10.54
N GLN A 155 16.46 -21.31 -9.29
CA GLN A 155 15.58 -21.15 -8.11
C GLN A 155 15.69 -19.74 -7.52
N PRO A 156 14.59 -19.15 -7.04
CA PRO A 156 14.63 -17.89 -6.32
C PRO A 156 15.20 -18.11 -4.92
N VAL A 157 16.25 -17.37 -4.59
CA VAL A 157 16.88 -17.35 -3.26
C VAL A 157 16.99 -15.91 -2.76
N LYS A 158 17.21 -15.72 -1.47
CA LYS A 158 17.47 -14.38 -0.89
C LYS A 158 18.75 -13.80 -1.47
N ALA A 159 18.74 -12.54 -1.83
CA ALA A 159 19.89 -11.88 -2.47
C ALA A 159 21.01 -11.57 -1.48
N VAL A 160 20.63 -11.15 -0.28
CA VAL A 160 21.53 -11.00 0.86
C VAL A 160 21.21 -12.14 1.81
N ASP A 161 22.03 -13.16 1.76
CA ASP A 161 21.78 -14.42 2.40
C ASP A 161 22.70 -14.59 3.60
N ASP A 162 22.20 -15.31 4.60
CA ASP A 162 23.02 -15.94 5.60
C ASP A 162 23.62 -17.24 5.00
N ASP A 163 24.44 -17.07 3.99
CA ASP A 163 25.07 -18.19 3.33
C ASP A 163 25.73 -19.10 4.38
N PRO A 164 25.32 -20.36 4.50
CA PRO A 164 26.03 -21.27 5.38
C PRO A 164 27.48 -21.30 4.92
N LEU A 165 28.40 -21.03 5.83
CA LEU A 165 29.83 -21.18 5.56
C LEU A 165 30.03 -22.52 4.84
N PRO A 166 30.79 -22.56 3.74
CA PRO A 166 31.00 -23.82 3.02
C PRO A 166 31.53 -24.90 3.95
N GLY A 167 30.75 -25.95 4.11
CA GLY A 167 31.09 -27.10 4.95
C GLY A 167 29.84 -27.77 5.53
N GLU A 168 29.72 -29.07 5.37
CA GLU A 168 28.66 -29.85 6.00
C GLU A 168 28.69 -29.70 7.52
N GLY A 169 27.57 -29.33 8.12
CA GLY A 169 27.35 -29.31 9.57
C GLY A 169 27.64 -27.98 10.26
N LEU A 170 28.04 -26.93 9.55
CA LEU A 170 28.08 -25.59 10.12
C LEU A 170 26.67 -25.02 10.17
N ARG A 171 26.29 -24.48 11.32
CA ARG A 171 25.03 -23.76 11.43
C ARG A 171 25.12 -22.50 10.55
N PRO A 172 24.01 -22.11 9.88
CA PRO A 172 23.93 -20.81 9.30
C PRO A 172 24.30 -19.75 10.32
N ARG A 173 24.81 -18.62 9.90
CA ARG A 173 24.96 -17.46 10.77
C ARG A 173 23.69 -17.32 11.60
N ARG A 174 23.84 -16.86 12.85
CA ARG A 174 22.68 -16.65 13.73
C ARG A 174 21.54 -15.99 12.97
N GLN A 175 20.32 -16.38 13.31
CA GLN A 175 19.12 -15.76 12.79
C GLN A 175 19.23 -14.24 12.96
N ALA A 176 19.03 -13.46 11.89
CA ALA A 176 19.00 -12.01 11.96
C ALA A 176 17.80 -11.59 12.81
N PHE A 177 18.04 -10.67 13.74
CA PHE A 177 16.98 -10.08 14.57
C PHE A 177 16.65 -8.65 14.15
N GLY A 178 17.05 -8.24 12.95
CA GLY A 178 16.99 -6.88 12.48
C GLY A 178 18.17 -6.02 12.99
N TYR A 179 18.41 -4.92 12.32
CA TYR A 179 19.44 -3.90 12.66
C TYR A 179 20.86 -4.43 12.70
N ASP A 180 21.14 -5.61 12.13
CA ASP A 180 22.48 -6.18 12.13
C ASP A 180 23.42 -5.34 11.25
N VAL A 181 24.57 -4.97 11.80
CA VAL A 181 25.49 -4.06 11.15
C VAL A 181 26.24 -4.71 9.98
N GLU A 182 26.60 -5.99 10.10
CA GLU A 182 27.28 -6.71 9.00
C GLU A 182 26.34 -6.86 7.81
N TYR A 183 25.08 -7.23 8.07
CA TYR A 183 24.02 -7.31 7.06
C TYR A 183 23.79 -5.95 6.37
N SER A 184 23.77 -4.86 7.15
CA SER A 184 23.66 -3.51 6.59
C SER A 184 24.87 -3.15 5.70
N ILE A 185 26.10 -3.51 6.11
CA ILE A 185 27.32 -3.26 5.33
C ILE A 185 27.30 -4.06 4.02
N ASP A 186 26.92 -5.32 4.04
CA ASP A 186 26.85 -6.18 2.86
C ASP A 186 25.82 -5.68 1.81
N SER A 187 24.81 -4.96 2.28
CA SER A 187 23.75 -4.38 1.43
C SER A 187 24.04 -2.95 0.97
N MET A 188 25.10 -2.31 1.47
CA MET A 188 25.30 -0.86 1.36
C MET A 188 25.41 -0.33 -0.07
N GLU A 189 25.92 -1.08 -1.03
CA GLU A 189 26.00 -0.59 -2.42
C GLU A 189 24.60 -0.35 -3.01
N PHE A 190 23.70 -1.29 -2.82
CA PHE A 190 22.31 -1.19 -3.24
C PHE A 190 21.57 -0.10 -2.44
N LEU A 191 21.72 -0.08 -1.11
CA LEU A 191 21.02 0.85 -0.23
C LEU A 191 21.43 2.32 -0.46
N LYS A 192 22.72 2.60 -0.71
CA LYS A 192 23.19 3.95 -1.04
C LYS A 192 22.53 4.51 -2.28
N GLU A 193 22.44 3.71 -3.36
CA GLU A 193 21.78 4.15 -4.58
C GLU A 193 20.30 4.47 -4.33
N LEU A 194 19.59 3.65 -3.52
CA LEU A 194 18.20 3.93 -3.15
C LEU A 194 18.06 5.21 -2.33
N ILE A 195 18.91 5.41 -1.33
CA ILE A 195 18.92 6.62 -0.49
C ILE A 195 19.13 7.86 -1.36
N ASP A 196 20.12 7.84 -2.22
CA ASP A 196 20.44 8.97 -3.10
C ASP A 196 19.28 9.29 -4.05
N ILE A 197 18.69 8.26 -4.69
CA ILE A 197 17.55 8.45 -5.58
C ILE A 197 16.34 9.01 -4.85
N VAL A 198 15.98 8.47 -3.67
CA VAL A 198 14.84 8.94 -2.88
C VAL A 198 15.02 10.39 -2.44
N ASN A 199 16.24 10.78 -2.08
CA ASN A 199 16.59 12.16 -1.75
C ASN A 199 16.54 13.07 -2.99
N ASP A 200 17.05 12.63 -4.14
CA ASP A 200 16.97 13.35 -5.42
C ASP A 200 15.53 13.60 -5.87
N LEU A 201 14.63 12.67 -5.53
CA LEU A 201 13.18 12.83 -5.75
C LEU A 201 12.53 13.81 -4.76
N GLY A 202 13.27 14.33 -3.78
CA GLY A 202 12.75 15.23 -2.75
C GLY A 202 11.84 14.57 -1.73
N TRP A 203 11.97 13.23 -1.54
CA TRP A 203 11.14 12.52 -0.57
C TRP A 203 11.78 12.47 0.82
N GLU A 204 13.02 12.92 0.97
CA GLU A 204 13.76 13.01 2.23
C GLU A 204 13.82 11.68 2.98
N MET A 205 14.73 10.80 2.58
CA MET A 205 14.98 9.55 3.29
C MET A 205 15.33 9.83 4.75
N LYS A 206 14.71 9.12 5.67
CA LYS A 206 14.98 9.21 7.11
C LYS A 206 15.93 8.10 7.54
N ASP A 207 15.58 6.87 7.25
CA ASP A 207 16.43 5.72 7.47
C ASP A 207 16.06 4.54 6.54
N VAL A 208 16.87 3.50 6.61
CA VAL A 208 16.64 2.20 5.99
C VAL A 208 16.85 1.16 7.07
N VAL A 209 15.86 0.32 7.23
CA VAL A 209 15.92 -0.77 8.22
C VAL A 209 16.25 -2.09 7.51
N CYS A 210 17.25 -2.80 8.04
CA CYS A 210 17.43 -4.21 7.77
C CYS A 210 16.56 -4.98 8.76
N GLU A 211 15.50 -5.61 8.24
CA GLU A 211 14.47 -6.25 9.02
C GLU A 211 14.88 -7.62 9.58
N GLY A 212 13.98 -8.26 10.33
CA GLY A 212 14.27 -9.51 11.03
C GLY A 212 14.45 -10.74 10.13
N ALA A 213 14.05 -10.67 8.86
CA ALA A 213 14.37 -11.68 7.86
C ALA A 213 15.52 -11.21 6.97
N TYR A 214 16.44 -12.12 6.60
CA TYR A 214 17.50 -11.80 5.65
C TYR A 214 16.92 -11.34 4.32
N SER A 215 17.59 -10.40 3.66
CA SER A 215 17.14 -9.73 2.44
C SER A 215 15.86 -8.90 2.56
N GLN A 216 15.33 -8.72 3.76
CA GLN A 216 14.19 -7.87 4.03
C GLN A 216 14.63 -6.48 4.47
N PHE A 217 14.10 -5.47 3.79
CA PHE A 217 14.40 -4.06 4.03
C PHE A 217 13.12 -3.27 4.19
N GLU A 218 13.18 -2.21 5.01
CA GLU A 218 12.17 -1.17 5.13
C GLU A 218 12.79 0.18 4.75
N LEU A 219 12.01 1.04 4.11
CA LEU A 219 12.43 2.41 3.76
C LEU A 219 11.55 3.41 4.48
N ASP A 220 12.17 4.29 5.26
CA ASP A 220 11.49 5.41 5.90
C ASP A 220 11.81 6.73 5.22
N PHE A 221 10.78 7.42 4.72
CA PHE A 221 10.89 8.73 4.11
C PHE A 221 9.74 9.65 4.53
N THR A 222 9.90 10.96 4.31
CA THR A 222 8.96 11.95 4.82
C THR A 222 7.53 11.73 4.31
N TYR A 223 6.57 11.75 5.24
CA TYR A 223 5.14 11.67 4.95
C TYR A 223 4.66 12.84 4.07
N THR A 224 3.56 12.64 3.38
CA THR A 224 2.94 13.65 2.53
C THR A 224 1.40 13.47 2.52
N ASN A 225 0.68 14.28 1.72
CA ASN A 225 -0.75 14.05 1.55
C ASN A 225 -1.01 12.66 0.93
N ILE A 226 -2.18 12.09 1.25
CA ILE A 226 -2.48 10.69 0.95
C ILE A 226 -2.46 10.36 -0.55
N LEU A 227 -2.83 11.31 -1.44
CA LEU A 227 -2.79 11.09 -2.88
C LEU A 227 -1.35 10.97 -3.39
N GLN A 228 -0.50 11.90 -2.99
CA GLN A 228 0.93 11.85 -3.33
C GLN A 228 1.60 10.60 -2.73
N MET A 229 1.22 10.18 -1.52
CA MET A 229 1.80 8.98 -0.92
C MET A 229 1.40 7.72 -1.69
N ALA A 230 0.13 7.61 -2.13
CA ALA A 230 -0.29 6.52 -3.00
C ALA A 230 0.50 6.49 -4.31
N ASP A 231 0.66 7.65 -4.96
CA ASP A 231 1.46 7.81 -6.18
C ASP A 231 2.93 7.42 -5.92
N ARG A 232 3.54 7.89 -4.83
CA ARG A 232 4.92 7.55 -4.42
C ARG A 232 5.09 6.05 -4.22
N LEU A 233 4.16 5.39 -3.53
CA LEU A 233 4.26 3.95 -3.26
C LEU A 233 4.21 3.11 -4.54
N VAL A 234 3.34 3.46 -5.49
CA VAL A 234 3.28 2.78 -6.78
C VAL A 234 4.54 3.01 -7.60
N PHE A 235 5.03 4.25 -7.65
CA PHE A 235 6.29 4.57 -8.32
C PHE A 235 7.48 3.85 -7.67
N LEU A 236 7.55 3.83 -6.33
CA LEU A 236 8.60 3.16 -5.57
C LEU A 236 8.68 1.66 -5.88
N ARG A 237 7.54 0.99 -6.03
CA ARG A 237 7.53 -0.44 -6.42
C ARG A 237 8.25 -0.69 -7.76
N VAL A 238 8.10 0.22 -8.72
CA VAL A 238 8.80 0.12 -10.00
C VAL A 238 10.26 0.52 -9.84
N LEU A 239 10.53 1.60 -9.14
CA LEU A 239 11.88 2.08 -8.86
C LEU A 239 12.75 0.99 -8.23
N LEU A 240 12.27 0.36 -7.15
CA LEU A 240 13.00 -0.71 -6.45
C LEU A 240 13.35 -1.86 -7.39
N LYS A 241 12.41 -2.28 -8.25
CA LYS A 241 12.66 -3.34 -9.25
C LYS A 241 13.69 -2.92 -10.30
N GLU A 242 13.65 -1.67 -10.77
CA GLU A 242 14.60 -1.19 -11.77
C GLU A 242 16.02 -1.02 -11.19
N VAL A 243 16.14 -0.54 -9.95
CA VAL A 243 17.45 -0.42 -9.28
C VAL A 243 18.03 -1.81 -8.99
N ALA A 244 17.24 -2.74 -8.45
CA ALA A 244 17.70 -4.08 -8.11
C ALA A 244 18.31 -4.85 -9.30
N LYS A 245 17.79 -4.64 -10.52
CA LYS A 245 18.33 -5.26 -11.74
C LYS A 245 19.81 -4.96 -11.96
N LYS A 246 20.30 -3.78 -11.57
CA LYS A 246 21.71 -3.39 -11.71
C LYS A 246 22.64 -4.25 -10.83
N TYR A 247 22.08 -4.82 -9.77
CA TYR A 247 22.78 -5.66 -8.79
C TYR A 247 22.52 -7.16 -9.02
N GLY A 248 21.91 -7.55 -10.16
CA GLY A 248 21.55 -8.94 -10.44
C GLY A 248 20.45 -9.48 -9.52
N MET A 249 19.67 -8.57 -8.91
CA MET A 249 18.58 -8.90 -7.99
C MET A 249 17.22 -8.60 -8.60
N PHE A 250 16.18 -9.17 -8.00
CA PHE A 250 14.81 -8.74 -8.20
C PHE A 250 14.12 -8.50 -6.84
N ILE A 251 13.15 -7.60 -6.81
CA ILE A 251 12.39 -7.26 -5.60
C ILE A 251 11.05 -7.97 -5.62
N THR A 252 10.71 -8.61 -4.51
CA THR A 252 9.36 -9.11 -4.26
C THR A 252 8.68 -8.31 -3.16
N PHE A 253 7.40 -8.01 -3.38
CA PHE A 253 6.50 -7.43 -2.40
C PHE A 253 5.51 -8.48 -1.87
N MET A 254 5.71 -9.72 -2.20
CA MET A 254 4.98 -10.84 -1.61
C MET A 254 5.17 -10.80 -0.09
N PRO A 255 4.10 -10.72 0.71
CA PRO A 255 4.24 -10.52 2.15
C PRO A 255 5.02 -11.62 2.84
N LYS A 256 4.87 -12.88 2.40
CA LYS A 256 5.56 -14.01 2.99
C LYS A 256 6.04 -15.00 1.91
N PRO A 257 7.17 -14.71 1.24
CA PRO A 257 7.67 -15.58 0.16
C PRO A 257 8.36 -16.84 0.67
N THR A 258 8.81 -16.88 1.93
CA THR A 258 9.53 -17.99 2.54
C THR A 258 8.86 -18.49 3.82
N ILE A 259 8.89 -19.81 4.01
CA ILE A 259 8.37 -20.46 5.22
C ILE A 259 9.32 -20.16 6.38
N GLY A 260 8.74 -19.88 7.57
CA GLY A 260 9.52 -19.65 8.78
C GLY A 260 10.01 -18.22 8.98
N ASP A 261 9.96 -17.36 7.97
CA ASP A 261 10.32 -15.95 8.07
C ASP A 261 9.18 -15.06 8.58
N TRP A 262 9.53 -13.82 8.89
CA TRP A 262 8.57 -12.77 9.20
C TRP A 262 7.90 -12.28 7.92
N ARG A 263 6.74 -11.65 8.10
CA ARG A 263 5.96 -11.03 7.03
C ARG A 263 6.51 -9.66 6.71
N SER A 264 6.54 -9.28 5.43
CA SER A 264 6.73 -7.89 5.02
C SER A 264 5.44 -7.11 5.17
N GLY A 265 5.52 -5.97 5.84
CA GLY A 265 4.44 -5.02 6.04
C GLY A 265 4.49 -3.82 5.09
N ALA A 266 3.53 -2.93 5.29
CA ALA A 266 3.51 -1.57 4.74
C ALA A 266 2.70 -0.70 5.70
N HIS A 267 3.24 -0.46 6.90
CA HIS A 267 2.51 0.21 7.96
C HIS A 267 2.08 1.61 7.53
N ILE A 268 0.78 1.92 7.70
CA ILE A 268 0.21 3.20 7.31
C ILE A 268 0.14 4.11 8.52
N ASN A 269 0.98 5.12 8.58
CA ASN A 269 0.99 6.17 9.60
C ASN A 269 0.10 7.32 9.15
N PHE A 270 -1.17 7.29 9.52
CA PHE A 270 -2.20 8.22 9.09
C PHE A 270 -2.35 9.41 10.04
N SER A 271 -2.50 10.60 9.51
CA SER A 271 -2.81 11.80 10.29
C SER A 271 -3.71 12.77 9.51
N MET A 272 -4.34 13.71 10.20
CA MET A 272 -5.17 14.74 9.59
C MET A 272 -4.84 16.10 10.15
N THR A 273 -4.98 17.14 9.32
CA THR A 273 -4.86 18.54 9.75
C THR A 273 -6.16 19.30 9.52
N SER A 274 -6.41 20.30 10.35
CA SER A 274 -7.53 21.22 10.15
C SER A 274 -7.27 22.16 8.98
N ASN A 275 -8.27 22.39 8.12
CA ASN A 275 -8.20 23.40 7.04
C ASN A 275 -8.08 24.83 7.56
N ASN A 276 -8.45 25.09 8.83
CA ASN A 276 -8.48 26.44 9.39
C ASN A 276 -7.09 26.95 9.77
N ASP A 277 -6.24 26.07 10.35
CA ASP A 277 -4.95 26.48 10.90
C ASP A 277 -3.80 25.53 10.54
N ASN A 278 -4.08 24.51 9.73
CA ASN A 278 -3.16 23.43 9.31
C ASN A 278 -2.51 22.67 10.47
N LYS A 279 -3.09 22.72 11.67
CA LYS A 279 -2.60 21.92 12.79
C LYS A 279 -3.06 20.47 12.71
N ASN A 280 -2.20 19.58 13.19
CA ASN A 280 -2.56 18.18 13.34
C ASN A 280 -3.69 18.04 14.37
N ILE A 281 -4.84 17.53 13.93
CA ILE A 281 -6.03 17.39 14.79
C ILE A 281 -5.90 16.21 15.76
N PHE A 282 -4.91 15.32 15.57
CA PHE A 282 -4.64 14.22 16.49
C PHE A 282 -3.76 14.62 17.66
N GLU A 283 -3.10 15.77 17.58
CA GLU A 283 -2.37 16.37 18.69
C GLU A 283 -3.32 17.05 19.66
N GLY A 284 -3.38 16.54 20.86
CA GLY A 284 -4.17 17.12 21.96
C GLY A 284 -3.31 17.99 22.87
N LYS A 285 -3.87 18.31 24.04
CA LYS A 285 -3.18 19.09 25.08
C LYS A 285 -2.13 18.22 25.79
N ASP A 286 -1.08 18.88 26.28
CA ASP A 286 -0.05 18.26 27.15
C ASP A 286 0.66 17.06 26.51
N GLY A 287 0.83 17.05 25.18
CA GLY A 287 1.52 15.99 24.47
C GLY A 287 0.77 14.65 24.43
N LYS A 288 -0.56 14.69 24.56
CA LYS A 288 -1.43 13.51 24.44
C LYS A 288 -2.20 13.53 23.12
N PHE A 289 -2.72 12.38 22.73
CA PHE A 289 -3.66 12.31 21.62
C PHE A 289 -4.97 13.03 21.96
N SER A 290 -5.57 13.66 20.96
CA SER A 290 -6.85 14.36 21.09
C SER A 290 -8.05 13.41 21.10
N ASP A 291 -9.22 13.91 21.53
CA ASP A 291 -10.48 13.16 21.40
C ASP A 291 -10.79 12.82 19.92
N LEU A 292 -10.41 13.71 18.98
CA LEU A 292 -10.59 13.45 17.56
C LEU A 292 -9.74 12.28 17.06
N ALA A 293 -8.52 12.12 17.61
CA ALA A 293 -7.69 10.94 17.32
C ALA A 293 -8.36 9.64 17.80
N TYR A 294 -8.88 9.63 19.03
CA TYR A 294 -9.59 8.46 19.55
C TYR A 294 -10.86 8.16 18.76
N HIS A 295 -11.62 9.16 18.36
CA HIS A 295 -12.77 8.96 17.49
C HIS A 295 -12.38 8.39 16.13
N ALA A 296 -11.28 8.87 15.52
CA ALA A 296 -10.74 8.31 14.28
C ALA A 296 -10.32 6.83 14.46
N VAL A 297 -9.65 6.51 15.58
CA VAL A 297 -9.33 5.11 15.94
C VAL A 297 -10.59 4.27 16.03
N GLY A 298 -11.65 4.80 16.66
CA GLY A 298 -12.95 4.12 16.75
C GLY A 298 -13.55 3.78 15.38
N GLY A 299 -13.45 4.71 14.43
CA GLY A 299 -13.85 4.47 13.04
C GLY A 299 -13.01 3.40 12.35
N LEU A 300 -11.69 3.46 12.51
CA LEU A 300 -10.77 2.49 11.92
C LEU A 300 -11.00 1.06 12.47
N ILE A 301 -11.27 0.91 13.76
CA ILE A 301 -11.58 -0.40 14.37
C ILE A 301 -12.95 -0.89 13.89
N LYS A 302 -13.97 -0.02 13.86
CA LYS A 302 -15.32 -0.37 13.40
C LYS A 302 -15.31 -0.94 11.99
N HIS A 303 -14.53 -0.33 11.09
CA HIS A 303 -14.40 -0.73 9.68
C HIS A 303 -13.14 -1.56 9.40
N GLY A 304 -12.50 -2.09 10.45
CA GLY A 304 -11.20 -2.75 10.38
C GLY A 304 -11.15 -3.96 9.45
N THR A 305 -12.24 -4.73 9.36
CA THR A 305 -12.33 -5.89 8.46
C THR A 305 -12.28 -5.45 7.00
N SER A 306 -13.08 -4.45 6.61
CA SER A 306 -13.12 -3.93 5.25
C SER A 306 -11.81 -3.26 4.84
N ILE A 307 -11.19 -2.51 5.78
CA ILE A 307 -9.86 -1.94 5.57
C ILE A 307 -8.83 -3.06 5.35
N THR A 308 -8.86 -4.11 6.17
CA THR A 308 -7.92 -5.24 6.07
C THR A 308 -8.08 -5.99 4.75
N ALA A 309 -9.29 -6.19 4.25
CA ALA A 309 -9.54 -6.87 2.97
C ALA A 309 -8.81 -6.20 1.79
N VAL A 310 -8.71 -4.87 1.79
CA VAL A 310 -8.02 -4.11 0.74
C VAL A 310 -6.54 -3.89 1.06
N ALA A 311 -6.19 -3.75 2.35
CA ALA A 311 -4.82 -3.56 2.81
C ALA A 311 -3.99 -4.86 2.83
N CYS A 312 -4.65 -6.02 2.91
CA CYS A 312 -4.08 -7.38 2.86
C CYS A 312 -4.77 -8.17 1.75
N SER A 313 -4.52 -7.79 0.51
CA SER A 313 -5.38 -8.14 -0.62
C SER A 313 -5.01 -9.43 -1.35
N THR A 314 -4.18 -10.30 -0.77
CA THR A 314 -3.79 -11.59 -1.39
C THR A 314 -3.95 -12.75 -0.42
N VAL A 315 -4.06 -13.97 -0.94
CA VAL A 315 -4.05 -15.18 -0.08
C VAL A 315 -2.80 -15.25 0.78
N ASN A 316 -1.66 -14.81 0.24
CA ASN A 316 -0.38 -14.82 0.93
C ASN A 316 -0.30 -13.79 2.08
N SER A 317 -1.07 -12.70 2.01
CA SER A 317 -1.12 -11.67 3.07
C SER A 317 -1.46 -12.28 4.44
N TYR A 318 -2.37 -13.25 4.47
CA TYR A 318 -2.87 -13.88 5.69
C TYR A 318 -1.93 -14.93 6.27
N ASN A 319 -1.01 -15.49 5.47
CA ASN A 319 0.01 -16.43 5.95
C ASN A 319 0.97 -15.80 6.96
N GLY A 320 1.05 -14.47 6.99
CA GLY A 320 1.92 -13.72 7.90
C GLY A 320 1.17 -13.00 9.03
N LEU A 321 -0.17 -12.92 8.99
CA LEU A 321 -0.98 -12.37 10.09
C LEU A 321 -1.20 -13.43 11.17
N VAL A 322 -0.11 -13.96 11.68
CA VAL A 322 -0.06 -15.03 12.69
C VAL A 322 0.77 -14.58 13.89
N PRO A 323 0.48 -15.06 15.11
CA PRO A 323 1.16 -14.58 16.30
C PRO A 323 2.62 -15.05 16.42
N ILE A 324 2.94 -16.21 15.88
CA ILE A 324 4.25 -16.87 16.06
C ILE A 324 4.70 -17.50 14.73
N VAL A 325 5.98 -17.40 14.42
CA VAL A 325 6.69 -18.16 13.35
C VAL A 325 7.69 -19.11 13.97
N GLY A 326 8.06 -20.18 13.26
CA GLY A 326 9.05 -21.18 13.70
C GLY A 326 8.51 -22.34 14.53
N GLY A 327 7.16 -22.48 14.57
CA GLY A 327 6.49 -23.58 15.29
C GLY A 327 6.34 -23.34 16.80
N PHE A 328 5.74 -24.32 17.52
CA PHE A 328 5.45 -24.18 18.95
C PHE A 328 6.69 -24.28 19.86
N GLU A 329 7.73 -24.97 19.43
CA GLU A 329 8.98 -25.11 20.20
C GLU A 329 10.03 -24.13 19.66
N GLY A 330 10.20 -22.99 20.33
CA GLY A 330 11.20 -21.98 20.01
C GLY A 330 10.77 -20.92 18.99
N GLY A 331 9.47 -20.83 18.70
CA GLY A 331 8.92 -19.78 17.83
C GLY A 331 9.05 -18.38 18.43
N VAL A 332 9.19 -17.38 17.55
CA VAL A 332 9.26 -15.96 17.92
C VAL A 332 7.98 -15.24 17.51
N TYR A 333 7.61 -14.22 18.29
CA TYR A 333 6.49 -13.36 17.93
C TYR A 333 6.76 -12.64 16.62
N THR A 334 5.71 -12.57 15.75
CA THR A 334 5.81 -11.99 14.42
C THR A 334 5.74 -10.48 14.40
N TRP A 335 5.28 -9.85 15.48
CA TRP A 335 4.95 -8.42 15.57
C TRP A 335 3.84 -7.98 14.58
N ALA A 336 3.26 -8.94 13.84
CA ALA A 336 2.10 -8.71 12.99
C ALA A 336 0.80 -8.74 13.82
N PRO A 337 -0.17 -7.85 13.57
CA PRO A 337 -1.40 -7.85 14.32
C PRO A 337 -2.28 -9.05 13.96
N THR A 338 -3.00 -9.56 14.96
CA THR A 338 -4.01 -10.62 14.77
C THR A 338 -5.41 -10.18 15.21
N THR A 339 -5.53 -9.00 15.83
CA THR A 339 -6.75 -8.52 16.46
C THR A 339 -7.08 -7.08 16.04
N MET A 340 -8.37 -6.80 15.88
CA MET A 340 -8.90 -5.46 15.65
C MET A 340 -9.00 -4.71 16.99
N ALA A 341 -7.86 -4.19 17.43
CA ALA A 341 -7.71 -3.46 18.67
C ALA A 341 -6.73 -2.31 18.48
N TYR A 342 -6.67 -1.42 19.47
CA TYR A 342 -5.62 -0.41 19.53
C TYR A 342 -4.89 -0.42 20.87
N GLY A 343 -3.67 0.09 20.86
CA GLY A 343 -2.88 0.26 22.09
C GLY A 343 -1.85 1.36 21.95
N ASP A 344 -1.45 1.89 23.13
CA ASP A 344 -0.38 2.88 23.24
C ASP A 344 0.95 2.18 23.00
N ASN A 345 1.58 2.48 21.86
CA ASN A 345 2.84 1.87 21.42
C ASN A 345 2.83 0.33 21.36
N ASN A 346 1.66 -0.32 21.28
CA ASN A 346 1.51 -1.76 21.25
C ASN A 346 1.54 -2.30 19.81
N ARG A 347 2.58 -3.06 19.46
CA ARG A 347 2.78 -3.60 18.10
C ARG A 347 1.95 -4.87 17.82
N SER A 348 1.33 -5.51 18.84
CA SER A 348 0.42 -6.64 18.65
C SER A 348 -1.00 -6.23 18.24
N CYS A 349 -1.33 -4.94 18.30
CA CYS A 349 -2.61 -4.38 17.86
C CYS A 349 -2.62 -4.05 16.36
N MET A 350 -3.80 -4.12 15.73
CA MET A 350 -4.01 -3.57 14.38
C MET A 350 -3.67 -2.09 14.32
N ILE A 351 -4.10 -1.33 15.33
CA ILE A 351 -3.86 0.10 15.45
C ILE A 351 -2.91 0.37 16.61
N ARG A 352 -1.80 1.03 16.29
CA ARG A 352 -0.82 1.50 17.27
C ARG A 352 -0.85 3.02 17.32
N LEU A 353 -0.85 3.58 18.54
CA LEU A 353 -0.62 5.00 18.79
C LEU A 353 0.83 5.19 19.23
N PRO A 354 1.74 5.67 18.34
CA PRO A 354 3.14 5.83 18.69
C PRO A 354 3.34 6.96 19.71
N GLN A 355 4.39 6.84 20.56
CA GLN A 355 4.64 7.83 21.61
C GLN A 355 5.38 9.09 21.15
N ASN A 356 6.04 9.03 20.00
CA ASN A 356 6.93 10.09 19.50
C ASN A 356 6.32 10.94 18.38
N ARG A 357 5.10 10.62 17.93
CA ARG A 357 4.42 11.32 16.83
C ARG A 357 2.90 11.19 16.94
N PHE A 358 2.17 12.20 16.50
CA PHE A 358 0.69 12.19 16.51
C PHE A 358 0.13 11.68 15.17
N CYS A 359 0.24 10.38 14.95
CA CYS A 359 -0.41 9.65 13.87
C CYS A 359 -1.06 8.38 14.41
N ILE A 360 -1.92 7.78 13.61
CA ILE A 360 -2.55 6.49 13.86
C ILE A 360 -1.87 5.50 12.91
N GLU A 361 -1.15 4.53 13.45
CA GLU A 361 -0.45 3.53 12.67
C GLU A 361 -1.32 2.28 12.49
N ASN A 362 -1.72 1.98 11.24
CA ASN A 362 -2.32 0.71 10.88
C ASN A 362 -1.21 -0.28 10.48
N ARG A 363 -1.07 -1.34 11.26
CA ARG A 363 -0.02 -2.35 11.12
C ARG A 363 -0.42 -3.57 10.31
N ALA A 364 -1.71 -3.67 9.95
CA ALA A 364 -2.19 -4.83 9.17
C ALA A 364 -1.79 -4.78 7.70
N ALA A 365 -1.61 -3.59 7.12
CA ALA A 365 -1.33 -3.40 5.71
C ALA A 365 -0.03 -4.06 5.23
N ASP A 366 0.00 -4.47 3.96
CA ASP A 366 1.20 -4.95 3.27
C ASP A 366 1.36 -4.35 1.87
N MET A 367 2.52 -4.60 1.27
CA MET A 367 2.89 -4.03 -0.03
C MET A 367 2.09 -4.58 -1.23
N CYS A 368 1.23 -5.59 -1.04
CA CYS A 368 0.31 -6.06 -2.08
C CYS A 368 -0.99 -5.25 -2.15
N MET A 369 -1.21 -4.32 -1.21
CA MET A 369 -2.40 -3.48 -1.22
C MET A 369 -2.51 -2.62 -2.47
N ASN A 370 -3.75 -2.27 -2.85
CA ASN A 370 -3.99 -1.12 -3.69
C ASN A 370 -3.96 0.14 -2.80
N PRO A 371 -2.90 1.00 -2.88
CA PRO A 371 -2.76 2.10 -1.94
C PRO A 371 -3.86 3.15 -2.06
N TYR A 372 -4.44 3.32 -3.24
CA TYR A 372 -5.52 4.28 -3.44
C TYR A 372 -6.80 3.83 -2.74
N LEU A 373 -7.18 2.57 -2.90
CA LEU A 373 -8.39 2.03 -2.27
C LEU A 373 -8.21 1.90 -0.75
N SER A 374 -7.02 1.45 -0.30
CA SER A 374 -6.71 1.34 1.12
C SER A 374 -6.74 2.69 1.84
N LEU A 375 -6.14 3.73 1.25
CA LEU A 375 -6.15 5.08 1.82
C LEU A 375 -7.52 5.76 1.72
N ALA A 376 -8.32 5.44 0.70
CA ALA A 376 -9.70 5.93 0.60
C ALA A 376 -10.56 5.38 1.75
N LEU A 377 -10.51 4.07 2.01
CA LEU A 377 -11.21 3.43 3.13
C LEU A 377 -10.70 3.95 4.49
N THR A 378 -9.37 4.05 4.66
CA THR A 378 -8.77 4.59 5.89
C THR A 378 -9.26 6.01 6.19
N THR A 379 -9.27 6.88 5.17
CA THR A 379 -9.72 8.28 5.33
C THR A 379 -11.21 8.36 5.66
N ALA A 380 -12.03 7.61 4.94
CA ALA A 380 -13.47 7.59 5.17
C ALA A 380 -13.82 7.01 6.55
N ALA A 381 -13.13 5.96 7.00
CA ALA A 381 -13.32 5.37 8.32
C ALA A 381 -12.94 6.34 9.45
N ALA A 382 -11.82 7.05 9.30
CA ALA A 382 -11.43 8.09 10.26
C ALA A 382 -12.48 9.21 10.33
N LEU A 383 -13.00 9.66 9.19
CA LEU A 383 -14.08 10.67 9.13
C LEU A 383 -15.38 10.16 9.74
N ASP A 384 -15.78 8.90 9.49
CA ASP A 384 -16.96 8.29 10.13
C ASP A 384 -16.81 8.28 11.65
N GLY A 385 -15.62 7.90 12.14
CA GLY A 385 -15.30 7.92 13.55
C GLY A 385 -15.41 9.30 14.17
N ILE A 386 -14.81 10.31 13.54
CA ILE A 386 -14.85 11.71 14.00
C ILE A 386 -16.29 12.26 13.98
N LYS A 387 -17.00 12.09 12.86
CA LYS A 387 -18.37 12.58 12.67
C LYS A 387 -19.34 12.00 13.69
N ASN A 388 -19.26 10.69 13.92
CA ASN A 388 -20.18 9.97 14.80
C ASN A 388 -19.65 9.81 16.23
N LYS A 389 -18.48 10.39 16.55
CA LYS A 389 -17.82 10.32 17.86
C LYS A 389 -17.72 8.89 18.38
N ILE A 390 -17.25 7.98 17.52
CA ILE A 390 -17.14 6.56 17.84
C ILE A 390 -16.09 6.38 18.93
N ASP A 391 -16.50 5.74 20.03
CA ASP A 391 -15.59 5.40 21.13
C ASP A 391 -14.82 4.12 20.77
N PRO A 392 -13.47 4.14 20.70
CA PRO A 392 -12.68 2.95 20.45
C PRO A 392 -12.57 2.00 21.66
N GLY A 393 -13.13 2.37 22.80
CA GLY A 393 -12.93 1.68 24.07
C GLY A 393 -11.59 2.01 24.71
N LYS A 394 -11.11 1.14 25.61
CA LYS A 394 -9.84 1.33 26.29
C LYS A 394 -8.66 0.81 25.46
N PRO A 395 -7.47 1.47 25.52
CA PRO A 395 -6.27 0.96 24.88
C PRO A 395 -5.85 -0.38 25.51
N LEU A 396 -5.43 -1.32 24.68
CA LEU A 396 -4.94 -2.63 25.12
C LEU A 396 -3.42 -2.63 25.14
N ASN A 397 -2.86 -2.42 26.32
CA ASN A 397 -1.40 -2.32 26.52
C ASN A 397 -0.81 -3.60 27.12
N LEU A 398 -1.20 -4.74 26.55
CA LEU A 398 -0.73 -6.08 26.93
C LEU A 398 -0.37 -6.88 25.66
N ASN A 399 0.33 -7.99 25.82
CA ASN A 399 0.65 -8.86 24.71
C ASN A 399 -0.62 -9.62 24.26
N LEU A 400 -1.22 -9.19 23.12
CA LEU A 400 -2.47 -9.78 22.64
C LEU A 400 -2.30 -11.21 22.11
N TYR A 401 -1.08 -11.66 21.83
CA TYR A 401 -0.82 -13.03 21.37
C TYR A 401 -1.01 -14.08 22.47
N THR A 402 -1.06 -13.66 23.73
CA THR A 402 -1.20 -14.55 24.90
C THR A 402 -2.63 -14.65 25.41
N LEU A 403 -3.58 -13.91 24.81
CA LEU A 403 -4.98 -13.95 25.21
C LEU A 403 -5.65 -15.25 24.75
N SER A 404 -6.40 -15.87 25.66
CA SER A 404 -7.29 -16.98 25.31
C SER A 404 -8.52 -16.47 24.53
N PRO A 405 -9.20 -17.34 23.77
CA PRO A 405 -10.47 -16.99 23.11
C PRO A 405 -11.51 -16.43 24.09
N GLU A 406 -11.58 -16.95 25.31
CA GLU A 406 -12.51 -16.51 26.35
C GLU A 406 -12.16 -15.10 26.84
N GLU A 407 -10.89 -14.78 27.00
CA GLU A 407 -10.43 -13.44 27.37
C GLU A 407 -10.68 -12.42 26.26
N MET A 408 -10.51 -12.81 25.00
CA MET A 408 -10.85 -11.98 23.86
C MET A 408 -12.34 -11.67 23.80
N GLU A 409 -13.20 -12.70 23.97
CA GLU A 409 -14.66 -12.53 23.98
C GLU A 409 -15.10 -11.64 25.15
N ALA A 410 -14.59 -11.90 26.37
CA ALA A 410 -14.90 -11.10 27.55
C ALA A 410 -14.49 -9.62 27.41
N SER A 411 -13.47 -9.34 26.60
CA SER A 411 -12.97 -7.99 26.29
C SER A 411 -13.57 -7.40 25.02
N ASN A 412 -14.50 -8.09 24.36
CA ASN A 412 -15.10 -7.73 23.07
C ASN A 412 -14.04 -7.43 21.98
N ILE A 413 -12.93 -8.18 22.00
CA ILE A 413 -11.86 -8.08 21.01
C ILE A 413 -12.18 -9.00 19.84
N LYS A 414 -12.27 -8.45 18.63
CA LYS A 414 -12.45 -9.22 17.40
C LYS A 414 -11.11 -9.57 16.77
N SER A 415 -10.99 -10.77 16.23
CA SER A 415 -9.85 -11.13 15.40
C SER A 415 -9.90 -10.42 14.05
N LEU A 416 -8.73 -10.15 13.47
CA LEU A 416 -8.63 -9.85 12.05
C LEU A 416 -9.10 -11.05 11.22
N PRO A 417 -9.54 -10.86 9.97
CA PRO A 417 -9.83 -11.97 9.06
C PRO A 417 -8.64 -12.93 8.98
N ARG A 418 -8.91 -14.22 9.00
CA ARG A 418 -7.88 -15.27 8.99
C ARG A 418 -7.44 -15.71 7.60
N ASN A 419 -8.22 -15.35 6.60
CA ASN A 419 -7.95 -15.66 5.19
C ASN A 419 -8.62 -14.64 4.28
N LEU A 420 -8.23 -14.69 2.99
CA LEU A 420 -8.74 -13.77 1.98
C LEU A 420 -10.27 -13.86 1.82
N LEU A 421 -10.85 -15.08 1.88
CA LEU A 421 -12.30 -15.26 1.68
C LEU A 421 -13.09 -14.53 2.77
N GLU A 422 -12.75 -14.78 4.05
CA GLU A 422 -13.42 -14.09 5.17
C GLU A 422 -13.37 -12.56 5.01
N ALA A 423 -12.23 -12.04 4.56
CA ALA A 423 -12.04 -10.60 4.40
C ALA A 423 -12.89 -10.01 3.27
N ILE A 424 -12.88 -10.64 2.09
CA ILE A 424 -13.61 -10.10 0.93
C ILE A 424 -15.13 -10.31 1.04
N GLU A 425 -15.61 -11.37 1.69
CA GLU A 425 -17.02 -11.56 1.98
C GLU A 425 -17.54 -10.47 2.93
N ALA A 426 -16.80 -10.19 4.00
CA ALA A 426 -17.14 -9.10 4.91
C ALA A 426 -17.08 -7.72 4.23
N LEU A 427 -16.09 -7.48 3.36
CA LEU A 427 -16.00 -6.26 2.56
C LEU A 427 -17.21 -6.08 1.65
N ASN A 428 -17.65 -7.16 0.98
CA ASN A 428 -18.77 -7.13 0.04
C ASN A 428 -20.13 -6.88 0.71
N GLU A 429 -20.27 -7.27 1.98
CA GLU A 429 -21.46 -7.07 2.79
C GLU A 429 -21.49 -5.71 3.52
N ASP A 430 -20.39 -4.96 3.51
CA ASP A 430 -20.24 -3.70 4.25
C ASP A 430 -20.79 -2.52 3.44
N ASP A 431 -21.91 -1.95 3.85
CA ASP A 431 -22.50 -0.75 3.24
C ASP A 431 -21.54 0.45 3.26
N PHE A 432 -20.68 0.55 4.27
CA PHE A 432 -19.65 1.58 4.32
C PHE A 432 -18.64 1.41 3.17
N ALA A 433 -18.14 0.21 2.94
CA ALA A 433 -17.22 -0.05 1.85
C ALA A 433 -17.86 0.24 0.49
N LYS A 434 -19.13 -0.09 0.34
CA LYS A 434 -19.94 0.21 -0.85
C LYS A 434 -20.07 1.72 -1.10
N GLU A 435 -20.32 2.52 -0.06
CA GLU A 435 -20.37 3.98 -0.15
C GLU A 435 -19.02 4.57 -0.59
N VAL A 436 -17.92 4.08 -0.05
CA VAL A 436 -16.57 4.61 -0.33
C VAL A 436 -16.05 4.19 -1.70
N LEU A 437 -16.13 2.90 -2.02
CA LEU A 437 -15.58 2.35 -3.25
C LEU A 437 -16.52 2.53 -4.45
N GLY A 438 -17.82 2.48 -4.22
CA GLY A 438 -18.86 2.40 -5.23
C GLY A 438 -19.16 0.96 -5.65
N ASP A 439 -20.40 0.72 -6.10
CA ASP A 439 -20.90 -0.63 -6.45
C ASP A 439 -20.01 -1.34 -7.47
N SER A 440 -19.61 -0.67 -8.53
CA SER A 440 -18.82 -1.28 -9.60
C SER A 440 -17.42 -1.69 -9.12
N MET A 441 -16.72 -0.82 -8.37
CA MET A 441 -15.38 -1.14 -7.85
C MET A 441 -15.45 -2.29 -6.85
N LEU A 442 -16.41 -2.25 -5.93
CA LEU A 442 -16.59 -3.29 -4.93
C LEU A 442 -16.89 -4.65 -5.57
N LEU A 443 -17.82 -4.70 -6.54
CA LEU A 443 -18.17 -5.92 -7.25
C LEU A 443 -16.98 -6.51 -8.01
N GLN A 444 -16.22 -5.68 -8.71
CA GLN A 444 -15.07 -6.14 -9.48
C GLN A 444 -13.93 -6.61 -8.56
N PHE A 445 -13.66 -5.87 -7.48
CA PHE A 445 -12.66 -6.26 -6.50
C PHE A 445 -13.03 -7.61 -5.85
N PHE A 446 -14.27 -7.77 -5.40
CA PHE A 446 -14.76 -9.01 -4.83
C PHE A 446 -14.64 -10.18 -5.82
N SER A 447 -15.13 -10.00 -7.05
CA SER A 447 -15.13 -11.06 -8.07
C SER A 447 -13.69 -11.52 -8.40
N TYR A 448 -12.76 -10.57 -8.53
CA TYR A 448 -11.37 -10.87 -8.82
C TYR A 448 -10.67 -11.60 -7.67
N LYS A 449 -10.91 -11.15 -6.45
CA LYS A 449 -10.32 -11.77 -5.25
C LYS A 449 -10.95 -13.10 -4.89
N LYS A 450 -12.23 -13.28 -5.21
CA LYS A 450 -12.90 -14.57 -5.10
C LYS A 450 -12.33 -15.61 -6.07
N ASP A 451 -12.06 -15.20 -7.33
CA ASP A 451 -11.36 -16.06 -8.31
C ASP A 451 -9.94 -16.44 -7.82
N GLU A 452 -9.19 -15.48 -7.25
CA GLU A 452 -7.88 -15.75 -6.64
C GLU A 452 -7.98 -16.81 -5.54
N TRP A 453 -8.96 -16.64 -4.63
CA TRP A 453 -9.22 -17.60 -3.56
C TRP A 453 -9.59 -18.99 -4.10
N ASP A 454 -10.50 -19.06 -5.08
CA ASP A 454 -10.97 -20.34 -5.63
C ASP A 454 -9.85 -21.11 -6.32
N ARG A 455 -8.99 -20.42 -7.09
CA ARG A 455 -7.81 -21.03 -7.70
C ARG A 455 -6.80 -21.53 -6.65
N TYR A 456 -6.58 -20.75 -5.61
CA TYR A 456 -5.70 -21.14 -4.50
C TYR A 456 -6.26 -22.35 -3.75
N HIS A 457 -7.55 -22.34 -3.43
CA HIS A 457 -8.20 -23.41 -2.67
C HIS A 457 -8.31 -24.74 -3.44
N GLN A 458 -8.30 -24.67 -4.77
CA GLN A 458 -8.29 -25.86 -5.63
C GLN A 458 -6.86 -26.41 -5.86
N ALA A 459 -5.84 -25.67 -5.53
CA ALA A 459 -4.48 -26.12 -5.68
C ALA A 459 -4.13 -27.18 -4.63
N VAL A 460 -3.48 -28.28 -5.07
CA VAL A 460 -2.91 -29.26 -4.16
C VAL A 460 -1.48 -28.83 -3.86
N THR A 461 -1.21 -28.54 -2.60
CA THR A 461 0.11 -28.05 -2.17
C THR A 461 1.09 -29.19 -1.91
N ASP A 462 2.38 -28.93 -2.04
CA ASP A 462 3.43 -29.90 -1.69
C ASP A 462 3.30 -30.35 -0.22
N TRP A 463 2.86 -29.46 0.67
CA TRP A 463 2.61 -29.78 2.08
C TRP A 463 1.50 -30.83 2.22
N GLU A 464 0.37 -30.68 1.53
CA GLU A 464 -0.72 -31.67 1.53
C GLU A 464 -0.25 -33.03 0.99
N VAL A 465 0.55 -33.01 -0.07
CA VAL A 465 1.13 -34.24 -0.65
C VAL A 465 2.06 -34.92 0.35
N GLN A 466 2.90 -34.15 1.04
CA GLN A 466 3.82 -34.71 2.04
C GLN A 466 3.09 -35.26 3.26
N GLU A 467 2.06 -34.58 3.75
CA GLU A 467 1.31 -34.97 4.92
C GLU A 467 0.35 -36.13 4.66
N PHE A 468 -0.38 -36.12 3.53
CA PHE A 468 -1.55 -36.96 3.39
C PHE A 468 -1.44 -38.08 2.35
N LEU A 469 -0.55 -37.96 1.33
CA LEU A 469 -0.53 -38.90 0.18
C LEU A 469 -0.33 -40.37 0.57
N ARG A 470 0.39 -40.63 1.67
CA ARG A 470 0.66 -41.97 2.17
C ARG A 470 -0.03 -42.32 3.47
N LEU A 471 -0.75 -41.36 4.04
CA LEU A 471 -1.44 -41.53 5.31
C LEU A 471 -2.83 -42.13 5.11
N TYR A 472 -3.47 -41.81 3.98
CA TYR A 472 -4.81 -42.27 3.65
C TYR A 472 -4.78 -43.04 2.30
#